data_11936be5a19d99a8d7664b2262893083
#
_entry.id   11936be5a19d99a8d7664b2262893083
#
_cell.length_a   1.000
_cell.length_b   1.000
_cell.length_c   1.000
_cell.angle_alpha   90.00
_cell.angle_beta   90.00
_cell.angle_gamma   90.00
#
_symmetry.space_group_name_H-M   'P 1'
#
loop_
_entity.id
_entity.type
_entity.pdbx_description
1 polymer ?
#
loop_
_entity_poly.entity_id
_entity_poly.type
_entity_poly.pdbx_seq_one_letter_code
_entity_poly.pdbx_strand_id
1 'polypeptide(L)'
;MPVSVETLTEPSQQDRIDLAKIFADAPAWLLAPHRDAAALIEAGLADQSLIAGRFNDRLLGAALLQRGGPHWRLSHLCVRKLTRRRGVGRRILEECQRLAREEGMALHLAAPQQQLEAQALAARAHLPLDHI
;
A
#
# COMPACT_ATOMS: atom_id res chain seq x y z
N MET A 1 -13.07 3.14 -13.16
CA MET A 1 -12.98 4.07 -12.01
C MET A 1 -11.61 4.73 -12.02
N PRO A 2 -11.56 6.04 -12.30
CA PRO A 2 -10.26 6.71 -12.36
C PRO A 2 -9.72 6.98 -10.96
N VAL A 3 -8.73 6.20 -10.58
CA VAL A 3 -8.08 6.32 -9.27
C VAL A 3 -6.75 7.05 -9.46
N SER A 4 -6.57 8.13 -8.70
CA SER A 4 -5.34 8.89 -8.65
C SER A 4 -4.48 8.38 -7.50
N VAL A 5 -3.22 8.06 -7.76
CA VAL A 5 -2.31 7.51 -6.75
C VAL A 5 -1.26 8.54 -6.38
N GLU A 6 -1.08 8.75 -5.08
CA GLU A 6 -0.16 9.78 -4.60
C GLU A 6 0.53 9.37 -3.30
N THR A 7 1.74 9.87 -3.08
CA THR A 7 2.41 9.76 -1.79
C THR A 7 1.82 10.83 -0.88
N LEU A 8 1.34 10.42 0.29
CA LEU A 8 0.73 11.35 1.24
C LEU A 8 1.82 12.00 2.10
N THR A 9 1.85 13.33 2.08
CA THR A 9 2.79 14.10 2.92
C THR A 9 2.05 14.94 3.94
N GLU A 10 0.91 15.51 3.56
CA GLU A 10 0.10 16.37 4.43
C GLU A 10 -1.36 15.96 4.32
N PRO A 11 -1.74 14.81 4.92
CA PRO A 11 -3.12 14.35 4.81
C PRO A 11 -4.08 15.29 5.52
N SER A 12 -5.24 15.51 4.91
CA SER A 12 -6.32 16.24 5.54
C SER A 12 -6.94 15.42 6.67
N GLN A 13 -7.81 16.04 7.44
CA GLN A 13 -8.54 15.29 8.47
C GLN A 13 -9.41 14.19 7.84
N GLN A 14 -10.04 14.49 6.71
CA GLN A 14 -10.82 13.48 5.99
C GLN A 14 -9.93 12.34 5.50
N ASP A 15 -8.74 12.66 5.00
CA ASP A 15 -7.78 11.63 4.58
C ASP A 15 -7.42 10.71 5.75
N ARG A 16 -7.19 11.26 6.93
CA ARG A 16 -6.87 10.47 8.11
C ARG A 16 -8.03 9.56 8.52
N ILE A 17 -9.26 10.05 8.41
CA ILE A 17 -10.46 9.24 8.66
C ILE A 17 -10.54 8.10 7.65
N ASP A 18 -10.30 8.41 6.37
CA ASP A 18 -10.33 7.40 5.31
C ASP A 18 -9.26 6.34 5.52
N LEU A 19 -8.03 6.74 5.90
CA LEU A 19 -6.95 5.80 6.16
C LEU A 19 -7.30 4.86 7.32
N ALA A 20 -7.89 5.39 8.38
CA ALA A 20 -8.32 4.57 9.50
C ALA A 20 -9.35 3.53 9.07
N LYS A 21 -10.29 3.92 8.20
CA LYS A 21 -11.30 3.00 7.67
C LYS A 21 -10.68 1.94 6.76
N ILE A 22 -9.70 2.32 5.93
CA ILE A 22 -9.02 1.38 5.05
C ILE A 22 -8.35 0.28 5.88
N PHE A 23 -7.56 0.66 6.86
CA PHE A 23 -6.80 -0.33 7.64
C PHE A 23 -7.64 -1.03 8.71
N ALA A 24 -8.83 -0.50 9.02
CA ALA A 24 -9.81 -1.24 9.84
C ALA A 24 -10.33 -2.47 9.10
N ASP A 25 -10.34 -2.44 7.77
CA ASP A 25 -10.76 -3.57 6.94
C ASP A 25 -9.63 -4.60 6.73
N ALA A 26 -8.41 -4.33 7.23
CA ALA A 26 -7.27 -5.20 7.05
C ALA A 26 -7.32 -6.40 8.00
N PRO A 27 -6.88 -7.59 7.54
CA PRO A 27 -6.67 -8.68 8.48
C PRO A 27 -5.51 -8.36 9.43
N ALA A 28 -5.53 -8.97 10.60
CA ALA A 28 -4.54 -8.68 11.63
C ALA A 28 -3.09 -8.86 11.15
N TRP A 29 -2.83 -9.90 10.34
CA TRP A 29 -1.48 -10.17 9.83
C TRP A 29 -0.95 -9.04 8.97
N LEU A 30 -1.85 -8.29 8.28
CA LEU A 30 -1.43 -7.22 7.37
C LEU A 30 -0.82 -6.05 8.13
N LEU A 31 -1.25 -5.79 9.35
CA LEU A 31 -0.76 -4.66 10.14
C LEU A 31 0.64 -4.89 10.72
N ALA A 32 1.06 -6.15 10.83
CA ALA A 32 2.38 -6.46 11.39
C ALA A 32 3.50 -5.82 10.58
N PRO A 33 4.60 -5.36 11.19
CA PRO A 33 4.93 -5.42 12.62
C PRO A 33 4.36 -4.27 13.45
N HIS A 34 3.48 -3.46 12.90
CA HIS A 34 2.90 -2.33 13.63
C HIS A 34 1.88 -2.82 14.64
N ARG A 35 1.79 -2.11 15.76
CA ARG A 35 0.90 -2.45 16.88
C ARG A 35 -0.57 -2.41 16.45
N ASP A 36 -0.92 -1.42 15.65
CA ASP A 36 -2.30 -1.20 15.20
C ASP A 36 -2.29 -0.33 13.93
N ALA A 37 -3.48 -0.05 13.40
CA ALA A 37 -3.62 0.76 12.20
C ALA A 37 -3.08 2.18 12.39
N ALA A 38 -3.32 2.78 13.55
CA ALA A 38 -2.84 4.14 13.82
C ALA A 38 -1.31 4.19 13.80
N ALA A 39 -0.63 3.21 14.40
CA ALA A 39 0.82 3.14 14.40
C ALA A 39 1.37 2.98 12.98
N LEU A 40 0.72 2.15 12.16
CA LEU A 40 1.12 1.95 10.76
C LEU A 40 1.02 3.26 9.98
N ILE A 41 -0.10 3.97 10.11
CA ILE A 41 -0.35 5.22 9.41
C ILE A 41 0.69 6.28 9.82
N GLU A 42 0.92 6.45 11.11
CA GLU A 42 1.89 7.43 11.58
C GLU A 42 3.32 7.10 11.13
N ALA A 43 3.70 5.82 11.14
CA ALA A 43 5.01 5.41 10.66
C ALA A 43 5.17 5.71 9.16
N GLY A 44 4.14 5.43 8.37
CA GLY A 44 4.17 5.70 6.93
C GLY A 44 4.22 7.18 6.61
N LEU A 45 3.56 8.02 7.39
CA LEU A 45 3.62 9.47 7.22
C LEU A 45 4.98 10.01 7.64
N ALA A 46 5.54 9.49 8.72
CA ALA A 46 6.84 9.97 9.24
C ALA A 46 7.99 9.71 8.26
N ASP A 47 8.02 8.56 7.61
CA ASP A 47 9.09 8.22 6.68
C ASP A 47 8.71 8.46 5.21
N GLN A 48 7.55 9.06 4.95
CA GLN A 48 7.06 9.40 3.62
C GLN A 48 6.88 8.18 2.71
N SER A 49 6.55 7.03 3.30
CA SER A 49 6.31 5.81 2.55
C SER A 49 4.83 5.54 2.26
N LEU A 50 3.92 6.31 2.86
CA LEU A 50 2.49 6.06 2.71
C LEU A 50 2.00 6.54 1.35
N ILE A 51 1.55 5.60 0.52
CA ILE A 51 1.00 5.88 -0.81
C ILE A 51 -0.47 5.46 -0.82
N ALA A 52 -1.32 6.23 -1.48
CA ALA A 52 -2.75 5.99 -1.42
C ALA A 52 -3.43 6.24 -2.76
N GLY A 53 -4.55 5.57 -2.96
CA GLY A 53 -5.42 5.75 -4.12
C GLY A 53 -6.64 6.58 -3.77
N ARG A 54 -6.85 7.63 -4.54
CA ARG A 54 -7.94 8.59 -4.33
C ARG A 54 -8.93 8.54 -5.49
N PHE A 55 -10.21 8.55 -5.14
CA PHE A 55 -11.30 8.65 -6.10
C PHE A 55 -12.37 9.58 -5.53
N ASN A 56 -12.77 10.59 -6.30
CA ASN A 56 -13.76 11.59 -5.87
C ASN A 56 -13.42 12.15 -4.48
N ASP A 57 -12.18 12.62 -4.33
CA ASP A 57 -11.67 13.24 -3.10
C ASP A 57 -11.58 12.30 -1.89
N ARG A 58 -11.88 11.02 -2.03
CA ARG A 58 -11.81 10.06 -0.92
C ARG A 58 -10.73 9.02 -1.17
N LEU A 59 -10.01 8.65 -0.11
CA LEU A 59 -9.03 7.58 -0.19
C LEU A 59 -9.73 6.23 -0.06
N LEU A 60 -9.44 5.32 -0.97
CA LEU A 60 -10.06 4.01 -1.02
C LEU A 60 -9.08 2.87 -0.76
N GLY A 61 -7.79 3.12 -0.88
CA GLY A 61 -6.76 2.14 -0.64
C GLY A 61 -5.45 2.82 -0.29
N ALA A 62 -4.55 2.08 0.34
CA ALA A 62 -3.24 2.60 0.74
C ALA A 62 -2.23 1.47 0.88
N ALA A 63 -0.96 1.84 0.91
CA ALA A 63 0.15 0.91 1.09
C ALA A 63 1.37 1.67 1.58
N LEU A 64 2.42 0.94 1.94
CA LEU A 64 3.72 1.54 2.24
C LEU A 64 4.69 1.21 1.10
N LEU A 65 5.28 2.23 0.50
CA LEU A 65 6.30 2.09 -0.53
C LEU A 65 7.64 2.55 0.04
N GLN A 66 8.51 1.60 0.32
CA GLN A 66 9.83 1.86 0.88
C GLN A 66 10.83 1.99 -0.27
N ARG A 67 11.50 3.13 -0.36
CA ARG A 67 12.33 3.48 -1.51
C ARG A 67 13.84 3.42 -1.23
N GLY A 68 14.23 2.94 -0.06
CA GLY A 68 15.64 2.80 0.28
C GLY A 68 16.18 1.42 -0.06
N GLY A 69 17.50 1.26 0.03
CA GLY A 69 18.15 -0.04 -0.12
C GLY A 69 18.36 -0.48 -1.56
N PRO A 70 18.64 -1.76 -1.78
CA PRO A 70 19.00 -2.27 -3.11
C PRO A 70 17.82 -2.39 -4.06
N HIS A 71 16.61 -2.43 -3.53
CA HIS A 71 15.37 -2.44 -4.31
C HIS A 71 14.26 -1.81 -3.48
N TRP A 72 13.20 -1.38 -4.16
CA TRP A 72 12.03 -0.82 -3.49
C TRP A 72 11.11 -1.94 -3.00
N ARG A 73 10.38 -1.69 -1.93
CA ARG A 73 9.43 -2.66 -1.36
C ARG A 73 8.06 -2.05 -1.18
N LEU A 74 7.05 -2.72 -1.69
CA LEU A 74 5.65 -2.38 -1.47
C LEU A 74 5.06 -3.36 -0.47
N SER A 75 4.51 -2.84 0.61
CA SER A 75 3.92 -3.67 1.67
C SER A 75 2.62 -3.06 2.18
N HIS A 76 1.89 -3.82 2.97
CA HIS A 76 0.71 -3.33 3.68
C HIS A 76 -0.38 -2.78 2.75
N LEU A 77 -0.49 -3.33 1.53
CA LEU A 77 -1.51 -2.91 0.57
C LEU A 77 -2.89 -3.34 1.07
N CYS A 78 -3.76 -2.38 1.27
CA CYS A 78 -5.11 -2.63 1.75
C CYS A 78 -6.09 -1.70 1.05
N VAL A 79 -7.25 -2.24 0.69
CA VAL A 79 -8.32 -1.53 0.00
C VAL A 79 -9.60 -1.67 0.81
N ARG A 80 -10.41 -0.60 0.87
CA ARG A 80 -11.71 -0.65 1.53
C ARG A 80 -12.54 -1.83 1.02
N LYS A 81 -13.14 -2.58 1.92
CA LYS A 81 -13.97 -3.75 1.58
C LYS A 81 -15.02 -3.43 0.51
N LEU A 82 -15.66 -2.27 0.66
CA LEU A 82 -16.74 -1.85 -0.22
C LEU A 82 -16.28 -1.57 -1.65
N THR A 83 -14.98 -1.36 -1.85
CA THR A 83 -14.42 -1.01 -3.15
C THR A 83 -13.49 -2.07 -3.72
N ARG A 84 -13.40 -3.24 -3.08
CA ARG A 84 -12.59 -4.34 -3.60
C ARG A 84 -13.11 -4.79 -4.95
N ARG A 85 -12.20 -5.30 -5.80
CA ARG A 85 -12.48 -5.73 -7.17
C ARG A 85 -12.87 -4.58 -8.12
N ARG A 86 -12.61 -3.33 -7.72
CA ARG A 86 -12.82 -2.15 -8.57
C ARG A 86 -11.51 -1.56 -9.07
N GLY A 87 -10.40 -2.28 -8.90
CA GLY A 87 -9.12 -1.90 -9.46
C GLY A 87 -8.30 -0.94 -8.63
N VAL A 88 -8.69 -0.61 -7.40
CA VAL A 88 -7.95 0.34 -6.57
C VAL A 88 -6.57 -0.19 -6.23
N GLY A 89 -6.47 -1.40 -5.70
CA GLY A 89 -5.19 -2.02 -5.36
C GLY A 89 -4.31 -2.22 -6.57
N ARG A 90 -4.90 -2.66 -7.68
CA ARG A 90 -4.18 -2.82 -8.94
C ARG A 90 -3.60 -1.49 -9.41
N ARG A 91 -4.35 -0.41 -9.32
CA ARG A 91 -3.89 0.91 -9.75
C ARG A 91 -2.74 1.41 -8.87
N ILE A 92 -2.80 1.17 -7.56
CA ILE A 92 -1.72 1.50 -6.64
C ILE A 92 -0.46 0.73 -7.04
N LEU A 93 -0.59 -0.57 -7.26
CA LEU A 93 0.55 -1.42 -7.65
C LEU A 93 1.15 -0.97 -8.97
N GLU A 94 0.31 -0.69 -9.98
CA GLU A 94 0.78 -0.22 -11.28
C GLU A 94 1.57 1.09 -11.15
N GLU A 95 1.12 2.00 -10.33
CA GLU A 95 1.82 3.26 -10.13
C GLU A 95 3.16 3.05 -9.42
N CYS A 96 3.21 2.17 -8.43
CA CYS A 96 4.48 1.84 -7.76
C CYS A 96 5.47 1.21 -8.73
N GLN A 97 5.00 0.35 -9.63
CA GLN A 97 5.84 -0.24 -10.67
C GLN A 97 6.36 0.82 -11.63
N ARG A 98 5.50 1.78 -12.01
CA ARG A 98 5.90 2.88 -12.89
C ARG A 98 6.96 3.76 -12.24
N LEU A 99 6.77 4.13 -10.99
CA LEU A 99 7.73 4.96 -10.24
C LEU A 99 9.07 4.26 -10.10
N ALA A 100 9.06 2.97 -9.79
CA ALA A 100 10.31 2.20 -9.67
C ALA A 100 11.07 2.16 -11.01
N ARG A 101 10.35 1.93 -12.11
CA ARG A 101 10.98 1.91 -13.44
C ARG A 101 11.60 3.27 -13.77
N GLU A 102 10.93 4.36 -13.46
CA GLU A 102 11.48 5.70 -13.71
C GLU A 102 12.80 5.93 -12.98
N GLU A 103 12.92 5.38 -11.78
CA GLU A 103 14.14 5.51 -10.97
C GLU A 103 15.18 4.40 -11.26
N GLY A 104 14.89 3.51 -12.19
CA GLY A 104 15.77 2.39 -12.50
C GLY A 104 15.90 1.37 -11.38
N MET A 105 14.86 1.27 -10.53
CA MET A 105 14.87 0.39 -9.37
C MET A 105 13.97 -0.81 -9.57
N ALA A 106 14.38 -1.95 -9.05
CA ALA A 106 13.50 -3.11 -8.97
C ALA A 106 12.47 -2.91 -7.86
N LEU A 107 11.26 -3.45 -8.06
CA LEU A 107 10.22 -3.43 -7.05
C LEU A 107 9.96 -4.84 -6.57
N HIS A 108 9.95 -5.03 -5.24
CA HIS A 108 9.53 -6.26 -4.60
C HIS A 108 8.26 -6.01 -3.80
N LEU A 109 7.44 -7.03 -3.63
CA LEU A 109 6.41 -7.02 -2.60
C LEU A 109 7.02 -7.53 -1.31
N ALA A 110 6.48 -7.12 -0.17
CA ALA A 110 6.94 -7.59 1.12
C ALA A 110 5.76 -7.94 2.01
N ALA A 111 5.82 -9.06 2.70
CA ALA A 111 4.75 -9.53 3.58
C ALA A 111 5.33 -10.55 4.57
N PRO A 112 4.62 -10.81 5.69
CA PRO A 112 4.99 -11.91 6.57
C PRO A 112 4.95 -13.24 5.83
N GLN A 113 5.70 -14.22 6.33
CA GLN A 113 5.74 -15.55 5.72
C GLN A 113 4.37 -16.22 5.74
N GLN A 114 4.13 -17.09 4.77
CA GLN A 114 2.95 -17.97 4.71
C GLN A 114 1.64 -17.22 4.53
N GLN A 115 1.67 -16.04 3.90
CA GLN A 115 0.44 -15.32 3.57
C GLN A 115 0.06 -15.59 2.12
N LEU A 116 -0.95 -16.43 1.92
CA LEU A 116 -1.36 -16.86 0.58
C LEU A 116 -1.81 -15.71 -0.30
N GLU A 117 -2.48 -14.72 0.27
CA GLU A 117 -2.94 -13.55 -0.49
C GLU A 117 -1.74 -12.76 -1.05
N ALA A 118 -0.70 -12.57 -0.24
CA ALA A 118 0.51 -11.89 -0.69
C ALA A 118 1.25 -12.70 -1.76
N GLN A 119 1.33 -14.02 -1.59
CA GLN A 119 1.94 -14.90 -2.57
C GLN A 119 1.20 -14.84 -3.91
N ALA A 120 -0.13 -14.86 -3.87
CA ALA A 120 -0.95 -14.80 -5.08
C ALA A 120 -0.78 -13.44 -5.80
N LEU A 121 -0.74 -12.34 -5.04
CA LEU A 121 -0.54 -11.02 -5.62
C LEU A 121 0.83 -10.92 -6.29
N ALA A 122 1.88 -11.39 -5.61
CA ALA A 122 3.24 -11.37 -6.16
C ALA A 122 3.33 -12.19 -7.45
N ALA A 123 2.70 -13.36 -7.48
CA ALA A 123 2.68 -14.22 -8.67
C ALA A 123 1.96 -13.53 -9.83
N ARG A 124 0.79 -12.94 -9.60
CA ARG A 124 0.04 -12.24 -10.65
C ARG A 124 0.80 -11.02 -11.19
N ALA A 125 1.51 -10.31 -10.31
CA ALA A 125 2.26 -9.12 -10.68
C ALA A 125 3.65 -9.44 -11.23
N HIS A 126 4.08 -10.69 -11.16
CA HIS A 126 5.43 -11.14 -11.56
C HIS A 126 6.52 -10.39 -10.77
N LEU A 127 6.29 -10.22 -9.47
CA LEU A 127 7.24 -9.54 -8.59
C LEU A 127 7.77 -10.51 -7.54
N PRO A 128 9.05 -10.34 -7.15
CA PRO A 128 9.57 -11.08 -6.01
C PRO A 128 8.82 -10.73 -4.73
N LEU A 129 8.73 -11.66 -3.81
CA LEU A 129 8.10 -11.47 -2.50
C LEU A 129 9.16 -11.62 -1.42
N ASP A 130 9.41 -10.53 -0.70
CA ASP A 130 10.29 -10.53 0.47
C ASP A 130 9.47 -10.84 1.72
N HIS A 131 10.08 -11.52 2.67
CA HIS A 131 9.44 -11.81 3.96
C HIS A 131 9.88 -10.81 5.01
N ILE A 132 8.93 -10.34 5.79
CA ILE A 132 9.19 -9.35 6.83
C ILE A 132 8.69 -9.82 8.19
#